data_a5e10f1ff799a0c2dfa349b791d9f7cb
#
_entry.id   a5e10f1ff799a0c2dfa349b791d9f7cb
#
_cell.length_a   1.000
_cell.length_b   1.000
_cell.length_c   1.000
_cell.angle_alpha   90.00
_cell.angle_beta   90.00
_cell.angle_gamma   90.00
#
_symmetry.space_group_name_H-M   'P 1'
#
loop_
_entity.id
_entity.type
_entity.pdbx_description
1 polymer ?
#
loop_
_entity_poly.entity_id
_entity_poly.type
_entity_poly.pdbx_seq_one_letter_code
_entity_poly.pdbx_strand_id
1 'polypeptide(L)'
;MSALRLGTRGSALALAQARSVAALIDGPIEIVPITTAGDVDRARGDKSRWTGALEAALVAGDIDLAVHSAKDVPGELAEGTAIVAAPRRADPYDVLVGEDRLDGVREGARVGTSALRRRAQLLAARPDLEVRELRGNVDTRLRKLAAGEADVIVLAAAGLARLDRLGEAGGRLDGELFVPAAGQGVIAVQARVPSAAADAAIASVNHASTMACLQAERAAVRALGASCHAPVGVSARLDAESLQMRGFAGLPDGSEWVLDEHTASAADPAAAGAELARRMQRAGAGDVLRRAEPGNAGPGGRVSSRVFAQGAKPGGAA
;
A
#
# COMPACT_ATOMS: atom_id res chain seq x y z
N MET A 1 28.00 -16.42 -17.22
CA MET A 1 26.75 -16.59 -16.43
C MET A 1 25.61 -16.07 -17.28
N SER A 2 24.47 -16.79 -17.33
CA SER A 2 23.27 -16.30 -18.00
C SER A 2 22.73 -15.08 -17.27
N ALA A 3 22.07 -14.15 -18.00
CA ALA A 3 21.42 -12.99 -17.40
C ALA A 3 20.29 -13.46 -16.48
N LEU A 4 20.12 -12.80 -15.33
CA LEU A 4 18.94 -12.98 -14.46
C LEU A 4 17.73 -12.33 -15.13
N ARG A 5 16.64 -13.08 -15.27
CA ARG A 5 15.37 -12.61 -15.86
C ARG A 5 14.49 -12.02 -14.77
N LEU A 6 14.31 -10.70 -14.86
CA LEU A 6 13.54 -9.92 -13.88
C LEU A 6 12.19 -9.54 -14.48
N GLY A 7 11.14 -10.28 -14.10
CA GLY A 7 9.78 -10.08 -14.55
C GLY A 7 9.12 -8.85 -13.90
N THR A 8 8.36 -8.12 -14.69
CA THR A 8 7.58 -6.97 -14.23
C THR A 8 6.39 -6.71 -15.16
N ARG A 9 5.44 -5.90 -14.73
CA ARG A 9 4.34 -5.45 -15.61
C ARG A 9 4.83 -4.42 -16.63
N GLY A 10 4.11 -4.30 -17.74
CA GLY A 10 4.46 -3.37 -18.84
C GLY A 10 4.15 -1.88 -18.57
N SER A 11 3.59 -1.48 -17.42
CA SER A 11 3.30 -0.08 -17.14
C SER A 11 4.58 0.73 -16.89
N ALA A 12 4.58 2.04 -17.22
CA ALA A 12 5.72 2.92 -17.02
C ALA A 12 6.26 2.86 -15.57
N LEU A 13 5.36 2.88 -14.57
CA LEU A 13 5.75 2.78 -13.17
C LEU A 13 6.39 1.43 -12.83
N ALA A 14 5.85 0.31 -13.35
CA ALA A 14 6.41 -1.01 -13.09
C ALA A 14 7.78 -1.18 -13.73
N LEU A 15 7.96 -0.69 -14.95
CA LEU A 15 9.26 -0.68 -15.64
C LEU A 15 10.29 0.20 -14.91
N ALA A 16 9.89 1.37 -14.40
CA ALA A 16 10.77 2.22 -13.59
C ALA A 16 11.22 1.51 -12.30
N GLN A 17 10.29 0.81 -11.62
CA GLN A 17 10.59 0.00 -10.44
C GLN A 17 11.56 -1.15 -10.77
N ALA A 18 11.33 -1.87 -11.87
CA ALA A 18 12.20 -2.96 -12.29
C ALA A 18 13.61 -2.47 -12.63
N ARG A 19 13.74 -1.34 -13.32
CA ARG A 19 15.05 -0.72 -13.61
C ARG A 19 15.78 -0.32 -12.34
N SER A 20 15.07 0.24 -11.34
CA SER A 20 15.70 0.61 -10.06
C SER A 20 16.18 -0.60 -9.28
N VAL A 21 15.49 -1.76 -9.36
CA VAL A 21 15.95 -3.01 -8.75
C VAL A 21 17.13 -3.59 -9.53
N ALA A 22 17.04 -3.63 -10.88
CA ALA A 22 18.12 -4.14 -11.72
C ALA A 22 19.45 -3.40 -11.50
N ALA A 23 19.39 -2.09 -11.25
CA ALA A 23 20.58 -1.28 -10.96
C ALA A 23 21.27 -1.60 -9.62
N LEU A 24 20.62 -2.38 -8.74
CA LEU A 24 21.16 -2.80 -7.44
C LEU A 24 21.78 -4.20 -7.49
N ILE A 25 21.53 -4.97 -8.55
CA ILE A 25 22.00 -6.36 -8.67
C ILE A 25 23.24 -6.38 -9.58
N ASP A 26 24.30 -7.00 -9.08
CA ASP A 26 25.50 -7.17 -9.88
C ASP A 26 25.31 -8.23 -10.96
N GLY A 27 25.80 -7.95 -12.17
CA GLY A 27 25.75 -8.84 -13.31
C GLY A 27 24.68 -8.49 -14.36
N PRO A 28 24.56 -9.29 -15.40
CA PRO A 28 23.62 -9.02 -16.49
C PRO A 28 22.18 -9.32 -16.05
N ILE A 29 21.29 -8.34 -16.22
CA ILE A 29 19.85 -8.44 -15.94
C ILE A 29 19.06 -8.24 -17.23
N GLU A 30 18.13 -9.15 -17.50
CA GLU A 30 17.12 -9.01 -18.54
C GLU A 30 15.79 -8.64 -17.90
N ILE A 31 15.24 -7.48 -18.22
CA ILE A 31 13.90 -7.08 -17.77
C ILE A 31 12.87 -7.68 -18.72
N VAL A 32 11.98 -8.53 -18.19
CA VAL A 32 10.95 -9.24 -18.93
C VAL A 32 9.57 -8.65 -18.63
N PRO A 33 8.99 -7.81 -19.51
CA PRO A 33 7.65 -7.29 -19.32
C PRO A 33 6.60 -8.40 -19.53
N ILE A 34 5.72 -8.58 -18.53
CA ILE A 34 4.64 -9.58 -18.57
C ILE A 34 3.29 -8.85 -18.52
N THR A 35 2.43 -9.17 -19.49
CA THR A 35 1.04 -8.67 -19.51
C THR A 35 0.21 -9.44 -18.49
N THR A 36 -0.47 -8.74 -17.60
CA THR A 36 -1.31 -9.35 -16.58
C THR A 36 -2.80 -9.19 -16.92
N ALA A 37 -3.65 -10.03 -16.34
CA ALA A 37 -5.11 -9.91 -16.51
C ALA A 37 -5.64 -8.55 -16.04
N GLY A 38 -4.99 -7.91 -15.06
CA GLY A 38 -5.31 -6.56 -14.62
C GLY A 38 -4.94 -5.46 -15.62
N ASP A 39 -3.97 -5.71 -16.51
CA ASP A 39 -3.61 -4.76 -17.58
C ASP A 39 -4.65 -4.79 -18.71
N VAL A 40 -5.26 -5.95 -18.96
CA VAL A 40 -6.28 -6.15 -20.01
C VAL A 40 -7.65 -5.67 -19.54
N ASP A 41 -8.08 -6.08 -18.34
CA ASP A 41 -9.38 -5.69 -17.76
C ASP A 41 -9.19 -5.02 -16.41
N ARG A 42 -9.32 -3.70 -16.37
CA ARG A 42 -9.16 -2.86 -15.17
C ARG A 42 -10.44 -2.73 -14.36
N ALA A 43 -11.54 -3.32 -14.80
CA ALA A 43 -12.85 -3.13 -14.16
C ALA A 43 -13.05 -3.98 -12.91
N ARG A 44 -12.39 -5.11 -12.80
CA ARG A 44 -12.48 -6.01 -11.63
C ARG A 44 -11.24 -5.89 -10.77
N GLY A 45 -11.44 -5.59 -9.52
CA GLY A 45 -10.40 -5.12 -8.60
C GLY A 45 -9.69 -6.17 -7.76
N ASP A 46 -9.53 -7.43 -8.18
CA ASP A 46 -8.73 -8.41 -7.44
C ASP A 46 -7.22 -8.18 -7.69
N LYS A 47 -6.44 -8.08 -6.61
CA LYS A 47 -4.97 -7.88 -6.69
C LYS A 47 -4.25 -9.07 -7.32
N SER A 48 -4.76 -10.30 -7.18
CA SER A 48 -4.19 -11.48 -7.83
C SER A 48 -4.09 -11.33 -9.36
N ARG A 49 -4.97 -10.53 -9.95
CA ARG A 49 -4.93 -10.20 -11.39
C ARG A 49 -3.71 -9.40 -11.82
N TRP A 50 -3.06 -8.71 -10.87
CA TRP A 50 -1.86 -7.92 -11.13
C TRP A 50 -0.57 -8.70 -10.88
N THR A 51 -0.61 -9.78 -10.08
CA THR A 51 0.56 -10.57 -9.69
C THR A 51 0.54 -11.98 -10.26
N GLY A 52 -0.62 -12.59 -10.48
CA GLY A 52 -0.75 -14.01 -10.82
C GLY A 52 0.02 -14.44 -12.06
N ALA A 53 0.07 -13.62 -13.12
CA ALA A 53 0.86 -13.94 -14.31
C ALA A 53 2.38 -13.91 -14.02
N LEU A 54 2.83 -13.00 -13.16
CA LEU A 54 4.24 -12.95 -12.71
C LEU A 54 4.58 -14.14 -11.80
N GLU A 55 3.67 -14.51 -10.91
CA GLU A 55 3.83 -15.70 -10.06
C GLU A 55 3.84 -17.00 -10.87
N ALA A 56 2.96 -17.11 -11.87
CA ALA A 56 2.97 -18.26 -12.78
C ALA A 56 4.30 -18.37 -13.55
N ALA A 57 4.83 -17.24 -14.05
CA ALA A 57 6.13 -17.21 -14.73
C ALA A 57 7.29 -17.52 -13.79
N LEU A 58 7.23 -17.12 -12.50
CA LEU A 58 8.21 -17.53 -11.48
C LEU A 58 8.16 -19.04 -11.25
N VAL A 59 6.99 -19.62 -11.05
CA VAL A 59 6.80 -21.04 -10.79
C VAL A 59 7.24 -21.87 -12.00
N ALA A 60 6.90 -21.45 -13.21
CA ALA A 60 7.32 -22.10 -14.47
C ALA A 60 8.83 -21.99 -14.73
N GLY A 61 9.53 -21.04 -14.07
CA GLY A 61 10.94 -20.78 -14.34
C GLY A 61 11.19 -19.92 -15.58
N ASP A 62 10.18 -19.23 -16.08
CA ASP A 62 10.32 -18.29 -17.21
C ASP A 62 11.02 -17.00 -16.79
N ILE A 63 10.91 -16.64 -15.50
CA ILE A 63 11.64 -15.55 -14.86
C ILE A 63 12.26 -16.03 -13.53
N ASP A 64 13.29 -15.35 -13.08
CA ASP A 64 14.04 -15.68 -11.87
C ASP A 64 13.62 -14.84 -10.68
N LEU A 65 13.26 -13.58 -10.93
CA LEU A 65 12.76 -12.61 -9.96
C LEU A 65 11.51 -11.91 -10.54
N ALA A 66 10.57 -11.52 -9.66
CA ALA A 66 9.44 -10.67 -10.02
C ALA A 66 9.44 -9.39 -9.18
N VAL A 67 9.21 -8.24 -9.83
CA VAL A 67 9.18 -6.93 -9.19
C VAL A 67 7.75 -6.39 -9.15
N HIS A 68 7.33 -6.00 -7.93
CA HIS A 68 5.98 -5.50 -7.65
C HIS A 68 6.01 -4.20 -6.84
N SER A 69 4.98 -3.37 -6.99
CA SER A 69 4.61 -2.45 -5.92
C SER A 69 4.08 -3.27 -4.74
N ALA A 70 4.71 -3.23 -3.59
CA ALA A 70 4.39 -4.14 -2.46
C ALA A 70 2.93 -4.04 -2.00
N LYS A 71 2.32 -2.85 -2.09
CA LYS A 71 0.90 -2.63 -1.76
C LYS A 71 -0.08 -3.37 -2.66
N ASP A 72 0.35 -3.80 -3.85
CA ASP A 72 -0.46 -4.50 -4.83
C ASP A 72 -0.29 -6.03 -4.74
N VAL A 73 0.66 -6.51 -3.92
CA VAL A 73 0.90 -7.94 -3.67
C VAL A 73 -0.18 -8.46 -2.70
N PRO A 74 -0.87 -9.56 -3.04
CA PRO A 74 -1.87 -10.18 -2.17
C PRO A 74 -1.27 -10.67 -0.84
N GLY A 75 -2.13 -10.94 0.14
CA GLY A 75 -1.72 -11.48 1.44
C GLY A 75 -0.99 -12.81 1.33
N GLU A 76 -1.52 -13.68 0.47
CA GLU A 76 -0.95 -15.01 0.15
C GLU A 76 -0.22 -14.93 -1.19
N LEU A 77 0.86 -15.68 -1.30
CA LEU A 77 1.72 -15.80 -2.49
C LEU A 77 1.58 -17.19 -3.09
N ALA A 78 1.98 -17.35 -4.34
CA ALA A 78 2.07 -18.67 -4.96
C ALA A 78 3.01 -19.59 -4.15
N GLU A 79 2.64 -20.85 -4.02
CA GLU A 79 3.40 -21.86 -3.28
C GLU A 79 4.84 -21.95 -3.80
N GLY A 80 5.79 -22.11 -2.90
CA GLY A 80 7.22 -22.14 -3.23
C GLY A 80 7.83 -20.80 -3.58
N THR A 81 7.10 -19.69 -3.42
CA THR A 81 7.61 -18.34 -3.64
C THR A 81 7.56 -17.49 -2.36
N ALA A 82 8.42 -16.48 -2.28
CA ALA A 82 8.43 -15.52 -1.19
C ALA A 82 8.85 -14.13 -1.67
N ILE A 83 8.44 -13.08 -0.93
CA ILE A 83 9.09 -11.77 -1.03
C ILE A 83 10.44 -11.91 -0.34
N VAL A 84 11.52 -11.90 -1.12
CA VAL A 84 12.87 -12.16 -0.64
C VAL A 84 13.66 -10.89 -0.37
N ALA A 85 13.35 -9.79 -1.05
CA ALA A 85 14.04 -8.53 -0.88
C ALA A 85 13.11 -7.33 -1.08
N ALA A 86 13.46 -6.23 -0.43
CA ALA A 86 12.87 -4.92 -0.63
C ALA A 86 13.96 -3.86 -0.54
N PRO A 87 14.18 -3.02 -1.55
CA PRO A 87 15.11 -1.90 -1.46
C PRO A 87 14.59 -0.84 -0.47
N ARG A 88 15.42 0.18 -0.19
CA ARG A 88 15.03 1.29 0.69
C ARG A 88 13.67 1.86 0.27
N ARG A 89 12.78 1.99 1.26
CA ARG A 89 11.41 2.52 1.07
C ARG A 89 11.45 3.97 0.59
N ALA A 90 10.67 4.28 -0.43
CA ALA A 90 10.37 5.66 -0.82
C ALA A 90 9.27 6.25 0.09
N ASP A 91 8.97 7.56 -0.05
CA ASP A 91 7.93 8.22 0.75
C ASP A 91 6.61 7.42 0.72
N PRO A 92 6.12 6.94 1.88
CA PRO A 92 4.92 6.12 1.94
C PRO A 92 3.62 6.90 1.84
N TYR A 93 3.65 8.23 1.96
CA TYR A 93 2.45 9.04 2.08
C TYR A 93 1.72 9.23 0.75
N ASP A 94 0.44 9.54 0.90
CA ASP A 94 -0.38 10.04 -0.19
C ASP A 94 -0.19 11.56 -0.31
N VAL A 95 -0.37 12.07 -1.52
CA VAL A 95 -0.31 13.50 -1.82
C VAL A 95 -1.54 13.93 -2.62
N LEU A 96 -1.95 15.15 -2.44
CA LEU A 96 -2.89 15.83 -3.31
C LEU A 96 -2.17 16.21 -4.61
N VAL A 97 -2.90 16.28 -5.71
CA VAL A 97 -2.47 16.91 -6.96
C VAL A 97 -3.60 17.81 -7.39
N GLY A 98 -3.27 19.07 -7.65
CA GLY A 98 -4.25 20.12 -7.95
C GLY A 98 -4.56 21.04 -6.76
N GLU A 99 -4.01 20.75 -5.56
CA GLU A 99 -4.14 21.61 -4.38
C GLU A 99 -2.96 21.36 -3.43
N ASP A 100 -2.47 22.41 -2.78
CA ASP A 100 -1.30 22.37 -1.90
C ASP A 100 -1.62 21.91 -0.47
N ARG A 101 -2.86 21.99 -0.04
CA ARG A 101 -3.28 21.63 1.32
C ARG A 101 -4.71 21.10 1.32
N LEU A 102 -5.01 20.15 2.21
CA LEU A 102 -6.36 19.60 2.31
C LEU A 102 -7.40 20.61 2.79
N ASP A 103 -7.01 21.52 3.67
CA ASP A 103 -7.86 22.62 4.14
C ASP A 103 -8.07 23.71 3.07
N GLY A 104 -7.18 23.80 2.07
CA GLY A 104 -7.34 24.68 0.90
C GLY A 104 -8.33 24.13 -0.14
N VAL A 105 -8.63 22.84 -0.10
CA VAL A 105 -9.63 22.25 -1.02
C VAL A 105 -11.00 22.86 -0.75
N ARG A 106 -11.63 23.48 -1.78
CA ARG A 106 -12.93 24.11 -1.63
C ARG A 106 -14.03 23.14 -1.20
N GLU A 107 -15.02 23.63 -0.47
CA GLU A 107 -16.21 22.85 -0.09
C GLU A 107 -16.91 22.27 -1.34
N GLY A 108 -17.37 21.03 -1.28
CA GLY A 108 -18.00 20.33 -2.38
C GLY A 108 -17.06 19.98 -3.55
N ALA A 109 -15.75 20.15 -3.40
CA ALA A 109 -14.80 19.81 -4.47
C ALA A 109 -14.83 18.31 -4.81
N ARG A 110 -14.69 18.02 -6.10
CA ARG A 110 -14.59 16.63 -6.62
C ARG A 110 -13.18 16.11 -6.43
N VAL A 111 -13.00 15.17 -5.51
CA VAL A 111 -11.71 14.53 -5.24
C VAL A 111 -11.66 13.14 -5.85
N GLY A 112 -10.74 12.93 -6.81
CA GLY A 112 -10.62 11.69 -7.57
C GLY A 112 -9.73 10.65 -6.89
N THR A 113 -10.31 9.48 -6.54
CA THR A 113 -9.57 8.28 -6.10
C THR A 113 -10.39 7.03 -6.31
N SER A 114 -9.73 5.88 -6.60
CA SER A 114 -10.37 4.56 -6.62
C SER A 114 -10.07 3.73 -5.38
N ALA A 115 -9.29 4.25 -4.43
CA ALA A 115 -8.91 3.54 -3.22
C ALA A 115 -9.91 3.81 -2.09
N LEU A 116 -10.62 2.77 -1.62
CA LEU A 116 -11.61 2.91 -0.53
C LEU A 116 -10.99 3.45 0.75
N ARG A 117 -9.75 3.07 1.06
CA ARG A 117 -9.00 3.63 2.19
C ARG A 117 -8.89 5.16 2.09
N ARG A 118 -8.44 5.68 0.94
CA ARG A 118 -8.32 7.13 0.73
C ARG A 118 -9.66 7.83 0.83
N ARG A 119 -10.70 7.23 0.23
CA ARG A 119 -12.06 7.74 0.32
C ARG A 119 -12.53 7.85 1.77
N ALA A 120 -12.37 6.77 2.55
CA ALA A 120 -12.75 6.75 3.97
C ALA A 120 -12.01 7.83 4.79
N GLN A 121 -10.69 7.94 4.61
CA GLN A 121 -9.86 8.92 5.32
C GLN A 121 -10.20 10.37 4.92
N LEU A 122 -10.40 10.63 3.63
CA LEU A 122 -10.80 11.95 3.14
C LEU A 122 -12.15 12.37 3.72
N LEU A 123 -13.17 11.52 3.64
CA LEU A 123 -14.52 11.84 4.12
C LEU A 123 -14.60 11.89 5.65
N ALA A 124 -13.73 11.13 6.36
CA ALA A 124 -13.59 11.27 7.82
C ALA A 124 -12.99 12.63 8.22
N ALA A 125 -12.03 13.15 7.43
CA ALA A 125 -11.40 14.45 7.66
C ALA A 125 -12.21 15.63 7.12
N ARG A 126 -12.84 15.47 5.97
CA ARG A 126 -13.55 16.49 5.18
C ARG A 126 -14.85 15.89 4.61
N PRO A 127 -15.91 15.79 5.43
CA PRO A 127 -17.21 15.19 5.01
C PRO A 127 -17.95 16.02 3.96
N ASP A 128 -17.51 17.24 3.72
CA ASP A 128 -18.04 18.17 2.71
C ASP A 128 -17.55 17.84 1.28
N LEU A 129 -16.51 17.02 1.12
CA LEU A 129 -15.93 16.72 -0.19
C LEU A 129 -16.77 15.70 -0.98
N GLU A 130 -16.77 15.86 -2.30
CA GLU A 130 -17.36 14.88 -3.21
C GLU A 130 -16.27 13.90 -3.70
N VAL A 131 -16.05 12.78 -2.99
CA VAL A 131 -15.05 11.80 -3.40
C VAL A 131 -15.62 10.89 -4.50
N ARG A 132 -15.03 10.99 -5.71
CA ARG A 132 -15.43 10.24 -6.90
C ARG A 132 -14.42 9.16 -7.26
N GLU A 133 -14.90 8.07 -7.85
CA GLU A 133 -14.03 7.04 -8.37
C GLU A 133 -13.26 7.54 -9.60
N LEU A 134 -11.93 7.54 -9.52
CA LEU A 134 -11.04 7.87 -10.62
C LEU A 134 -10.03 6.75 -10.85
N ARG A 135 -10.23 5.95 -11.90
CA ARG A 135 -9.38 4.81 -12.27
C ARG A 135 -8.34 5.19 -13.32
N GLY A 136 -7.27 4.41 -13.37
CA GLY A 136 -6.17 4.52 -14.33
C GLY A 136 -4.81 4.43 -13.64
N ASN A 137 -3.73 4.38 -14.43
CA ASN A 137 -2.37 4.59 -13.94
C ASN A 137 -2.15 6.08 -13.61
N VAL A 138 -0.95 6.42 -13.12
CA VAL A 138 -0.61 7.80 -12.73
C VAL A 138 -0.87 8.77 -13.88
N ASP A 139 -0.32 8.51 -15.07
CA ASP A 139 -0.47 9.41 -16.24
C ASP A 139 -1.92 9.59 -16.67
N THR A 140 -2.70 8.51 -16.65
CA THR A 140 -4.13 8.56 -16.97
C THR A 140 -4.89 9.45 -15.98
N ARG A 141 -4.59 9.34 -14.67
CA ARG A 141 -5.27 10.14 -13.65
C ARG A 141 -4.88 11.61 -13.74
N LEU A 142 -3.61 11.91 -14.03
CA LEU A 142 -3.14 13.28 -14.25
C LEU A 142 -3.80 13.91 -15.49
N ARG A 143 -3.94 13.16 -16.58
CA ARG A 143 -4.70 13.62 -17.76
C ARG A 143 -6.18 13.88 -17.45
N LYS A 144 -6.80 13.05 -16.62
CA LYS A 144 -8.19 13.22 -16.19
C LYS A 144 -8.37 14.46 -15.30
N LEU A 145 -7.40 14.72 -14.40
CA LEU A 145 -7.37 15.95 -13.63
C LEU A 145 -7.28 17.18 -14.58
N ALA A 146 -6.34 17.17 -15.51
CA ALA A 146 -6.18 18.23 -16.50
C ALA A 146 -7.42 18.42 -17.40
N ALA A 147 -8.18 17.36 -17.66
CA ALA A 147 -9.45 17.38 -18.38
C ALA A 147 -10.65 17.85 -17.51
N GLY A 148 -10.44 18.16 -16.22
CA GLY A 148 -11.49 18.63 -15.32
C GLY A 148 -12.47 17.52 -14.85
N GLU A 149 -12.12 16.23 -14.97
CA GLU A 149 -12.96 15.15 -14.44
C GLU A 149 -12.98 15.16 -12.89
N ALA A 150 -11.97 15.73 -12.25
CA ALA A 150 -11.88 16.01 -10.82
C ALA A 150 -11.21 17.36 -10.60
N ASP A 151 -11.45 17.97 -9.45
CA ASP A 151 -10.82 19.24 -9.07
C ASP A 151 -9.46 18.97 -8.40
N VAL A 152 -9.36 17.86 -7.67
CA VAL A 152 -8.16 17.37 -6.99
C VAL A 152 -8.10 15.84 -7.13
N ILE A 153 -6.91 15.26 -7.19
CA ILE A 153 -6.74 13.80 -7.12
C ILE A 153 -5.76 13.40 -6.02
N VAL A 154 -5.86 12.15 -5.55
CA VAL A 154 -4.93 11.61 -4.55
C VAL A 154 -4.06 10.52 -5.16
N LEU A 155 -2.75 10.73 -5.11
CA LEU A 155 -1.73 9.80 -5.60
C LEU A 155 -0.75 9.44 -4.47
N ALA A 156 0.01 8.34 -4.64
CA ALA A 156 1.12 8.03 -3.75
C ALA A 156 2.36 8.82 -4.18
N ALA A 157 3.01 9.52 -3.26
CA ALA A 157 4.24 10.30 -3.51
C ALA A 157 5.31 9.45 -4.21
N ALA A 158 5.55 8.22 -3.73
CA ALA A 158 6.49 7.28 -4.34
C ALA A 158 6.19 6.95 -5.81
N GLY A 159 4.91 6.98 -6.21
CA GLY A 159 4.52 6.74 -7.61
C GLY A 159 4.91 7.91 -8.51
N LEU A 160 4.68 9.13 -8.06
CA LEU A 160 5.09 10.35 -8.77
C LEU A 160 6.62 10.46 -8.85
N ALA A 161 7.31 10.23 -7.73
CA ALA A 161 8.78 10.30 -7.68
C ALA A 161 9.45 9.31 -8.66
N ARG A 162 8.92 8.08 -8.78
CA ARG A 162 9.47 7.06 -9.70
C ARG A 162 9.23 7.35 -11.18
N LEU A 163 8.31 8.26 -11.48
CA LEU A 163 8.00 8.72 -12.84
C LEU A 163 8.57 10.11 -13.13
N ASP A 164 9.45 10.65 -12.25
CA ASP A 164 10.02 11.99 -12.30
C ASP A 164 8.94 13.11 -12.36
N ARG A 165 7.79 12.84 -11.70
CA ARG A 165 6.63 13.73 -11.66
C ARG A 165 6.32 14.27 -10.26
N LEU A 166 7.29 14.21 -9.34
CA LEU A 166 7.09 14.67 -7.97
C LEU A 166 6.75 16.19 -7.91
N GLY A 167 7.18 16.97 -8.89
CA GLY A 167 6.84 18.39 -9.01
C GLY A 167 5.34 18.68 -9.24
N GLU A 168 4.53 17.67 -9.55
CA GLU A 168 3.07 17.79 -9.63
C GLU A 168 2.37 17.53 -8.29
N ALA A 169 3.11 17.03 -7.29
CA ALA A 169 2.58 16.82 -5.96
C ALA A 169 2.36 18.18 -5.28
N GLY A 170 1.17 18.38 -4.76
CA GLY A 170 0.83 19.43 -3.82
C GLY A 170 0.90 18.92 -2.38
N GLY A 171 -0.18 19.07 -1.61
CA GLY A 171 -0.24 18.77 -0.20
C GLY A 171 -0.02 17.30 0.15
N ARG A 172 0.88 17.05 1.09
CA ARG A 172 1.07 15.72 1.69
C ARG A 172 -0.07 15.42 2.67
N LEU A 173 -0.59 14.20 2.60
CA LEU A 173 -1.60 13.69 3.53
C LEU A 173 -0.91 12.87 4.63
N ASP A 174 -0.44 13.53 5.67
CA ASP A 174 0.30 12.95 6.81
C ASP A 174 -0.35 13.25 8.18
N GLY A 175 -1.54 13.85 8.16
CA GLY A 175 -2.32 14.06 9.38
C GLY A 175 -2.74 12.76 10.05
N GLU A 176 -3.27 12.86 11.26
CA GLU A 176 -3.60 11.74 12.16
C GLU A 176 -4.42 10.63 11.48
N LEU A 177 -5.40 10.98 10.65
CA LEU A 177 -6.27 10.02 9.96
C LEU A 177 -5.65 9.40 8.70
N PHE A 178 -4.57 9.97 8.16
CA PHE A 178 -4.01 9.55 6.88
C PHE A 178 -2.93 8.47 7.05
N VAL A 179 -3.37 7.24 7.22
CA VAL A 179 -2.49 6.06 7.31
C VAL A 179 -2.29 5.46 5.91
N PRO A 180 -1.05 5.34 5.42
CA PRO A 180 -0.75 4.74 4.12
C PRO A 180 -1.26 3.30 3.99
N ALA A 181 -1.40 2.81 2.76
CA ALA A 181 -1.63 1.38 2.53
C ALA A 181 -0.40 0.57 2.93
N ALA A 182 -0.60 -0.65 3.43
CA ALA A 182 0.49 -1.57 3.71
C ALA A 182 1.39 -1.76 2.48
N GLY A 183 2.69 -1.61 2.66
CA GLY A 183 3.69 -1.68 1.58
C GLY A 183 3.71 -0.46 0.65
N GLN A 184 2.99 0.63 0.93
CA GLN A 184 3.08 1.83 0.10
C GLN A 184 4.48 2.44 0.17
N GLY A 185 5.04 2.80 -0.98
CA GLY A 185 6.43 3.24 -1.12
C GLY A 185 7.46 2.10 -1.25
N VAL A 186 7.08 0.87 -0.94
CA VAL A 186 7.96 -0.31 -1.02
C VAL A 186 7.87 -0.98 -2.39
N ILE A 187 9.02 -1.36 -2.95
CA ILE A 187 9.13 -2.32 -4.06
C ILE A 187 9.36 -3.69 -3.42
N ALA A 188 8.59 -4.69 -3.81
CA ALA A 188 8.79 -6.07 -3.40
C ALA A 188 9.45 -6.88 -4.51
N VAL A 189 10.51 -7.59 -4.19
CA VAL A 189 11.14 -8.58 -5.06
C VAL A 189 10.72 -9.96 -4.59
N GLN A 190 10.02 -10.69 -5.46
CA GLN A 190 9.55 -12.05 -5.21
C GLN A 190 10.40 -13.03 -6.02
N ALA A 191 10.71 -14.16 -5.43
CA ALA A 191 11.46 -15.26 -6.07
C ALA A 191 10.92 -16.62 -5.64
N ARG A 192 11.28 -17.68 -6.37
CA ARG A 192 11.21 -19.05 -5.83
C ARG A 192 12.19 -19.19 -4.67
N VAL A 193 11.82 -19.99 -3.69
CA VAL A 193 12.70 -20.29 -2.54
C VAL A 193 12.72 -21.80 -2.26
N PRO A 194 13.92 -22.38 -2.14
CA PRO A 194 15.26 -21.75 -2.27
C PRO A 194 15.66 -21.54 -3.75
N SER A 195 16.45 -20.50 -4.04
CA SER A 195 17.07 -20.31 -5.35
C SER A 195 18.26 -19.34 -5.29
N ALA A 196 19.28 -19.54 -6.16
CA ALA A 196 20.42 -18.63 -6.25
C ALA A 196 20.02 -17.20 -6.61
N ALA A 197 18.95 -17.01 -7.39
CA ALA A 197 18.40 -15.68 -7.69
C ALA A 197 17.85 -15.00 -6.43
N ALA A 198 17.19 -15.76 -5.54
CA ALA A 198 16.72 -15.23 -4.25
C ALA A 198 17.91 -14.78 -3.39
N ASP A 199 18.96 -15.59 -3.28
CA ASP A 199 20.16 -15.29 -2.48
C ASP A 199 20.86 -14.02 -3.01
N ALA A 200 21.03 -13.89 -4.33
CA ALA A 200 21.61 -12.72 -4.97
C ALA A 200 20.77 -11.45 -4.70
N ALA A 201 19.44 -11.54 -4.81
CA ALA A 201 18.55 -10.43 -4.53
C ALA A 201 18.57 -10.01 -3.05
N ILE A 202 18.64 -10.98 -2.13
CA ILE A 202 18.77 -10.70 -0.70
C ILE A 202 20.06 -9.94 -0.42
N ALA A 203 21.17 -10.41 -0.96
CA ALA A 203 22.48 -9.85 -0.71
C ALA A 203 22.64 -8.41 -1.22
N SER A 204 22.07 -8.08 -2.41
CA SER A 204 22.31 -6.80 -3.09
C SER A 204 21.16 -5.81 -2.98
N VAL A 205 19.91 -6.28 -2.87
CA VAL A 205 18.72 -5.41 -2.93
C VAL A 205 18.10 -5.18 -1.56
N ASN A 206 18.20 -6.16 -0.65
CA ASN A 206 17.39 -6.12 0.56
C ASN A 206 17.86 -5.04 1.56
N HIS A 207 16.94 -4.15 1.93
CA HIS A 207 17.12 -3.20 3.02
C HIS A 207 16.38 -3.70 4.26
N ALA A 208 17.09 -4.17 5.26
CA ALA A 208 16.54 -4.85 6.44
C ALA A 208 15.41 -4.08 7.13
N SER A 209 15.58 -2.76 7.33
CA SER A 209 14.54 -1.93 7.96
C SER A 209 13.26 -1.85 7.12
N THR A 210 13.38 -1.78 5.79
CA THR A 210 12.21 -1.79 4.88
C THR A 210 11.50 -3.13 4.93
N MET A 211 12.26 -4.24 4.94
CA MET A 211 11.71 -5.58 5.01
C MET A 211 10.98 -5.83 6.32
N ALA A 212 11.54 -5.42 7.47
CA ALA A 212 10.90 -5.54 8.78
C ALA A 212 9.57 -4.76 8.81
N CYS A 213 9.56 -3.51 8.33
CA CYS A 213 8.32 -2.74 8.21
C CYS A 213 7.29 -3.42 7.31
N LEU A 214 7.71 -3.91 6.14
CA LEU A 214 6.83 -4.60 5.20
C LEU A 214 6.23 -5.88 5.80
N GLN A 215 7.04 -6.67 6.50
CA GLN A 215 6.58 -7.89 7.19
C GLN A 215 5.52 -7.57 8.24
N ALA A 216 5.74 -6.54 9.08
CA ALA A 216 4.80 -6.10 10.10
C ALA A 216 3.49 -5.60 9.48
N GLU A 217 3.57 -4.75 8.46
CA GLU A 217 2.39 -4.21 7.77
C GLU A 217 1.56 -5.32 7.10
N ARG A 218 2.21 -6.27 6.41
CA ARG A 218 1.52 -7.41 5.79
C ARG A 218 0.90 -8.35 6.82
N ALA A 219 1.58 -8.61 7.93
CA ALA A 219 1.05 -9.43 9.01
C ALA A 219 -0.20 -8.80 9.64
N ALA A 220 -0.21 -7.48 9.84
CA ALA A 220 -1.38 -6.76 10.34
C ALA A 220 -2.58 -6.88 9.39
N VAL A 221 -2.38 -6.65 8.09
CA VAL A 221 -3.47 -6.76 7.09
C VAL A 221 -4.03 -8.18 7.02
N ARG A 222 -3.16 -9.22 7.04
CA ARG A 222 -3.59 -10.62 7.08
C ARG A 222 -4.40 -10.94 8.34
N ALA A 223 -3.90 -10.51 9.51
CA ALA A 223 -4.58 -10.76 10.78
C ALA A 223 -5.91 -10.02 10.92
N LEU A 224 -6.07 -8.86 10.27
CA LEU A 224 -7.37 -8.16 10.15
C LEU A 224 -8.35 -8.91 9.26
N GLY A 225 -7.93 -9.88 8.47
CA GLY A 225 -8.77 -10.55 7.46
C GLY A 225 -9.24 -9.58 6.37
N ALA A 226 -8.51 -8.48 6.18
CA ALA A 226 -8.94 -7.43 5.26
C ALA A 226 -8.76 -7.87 3.81
N SER A 227 -9.84 -7.78 3.02
CA SER A 227 -9.78 -7.99 1.59
C SER A 227 -8.89 -6.96 0.89
N CYS A 228 -8.50 -7.25 -0.34
CA CYS A 228 -7.68 -6.33 -1.14
C CYS A 228 -8.33 -4.96 -1.40
N HIS A 229 -9.64 -4.86 -1.21
CA HIS A 229 -10.45 -3.65 -1.41
C HIS A 229 -10.89 -3.01 -0.10
N ALA A 230 -10.55 -3.62 1.04
CA ALA A 230 -10.95 -3.08 2.33
C ALA A 230 -10.36 -1.67 2.54
N PRO A 231 -11.11 -0.77 3.16
CA PRO A 231 -10.66 0.57 3.50
C PRO A 231 -9.70 0.55 4.70
N VAL A 232 -8.55 -0.14 4.52
CA VAL A 232 -7.51 -0.34 5.54
C VAL A 232 -6.23 0.37 5.17
N GLY A 233 -5.65 1.09 6.11
CA GLY A 233 -4.28 1.59 6.10
C GLY A 233 -3.47 0.92 7.20
N VAL A 234 -2.24 0.53 6.90
CA VAL A 234 -1.25 0.11 7.90
C VAL A 234 0.10 0.63 7.47
N SER A 235 0.79 1.27 8.38
CA SER A 235 2.14 1.79 8.14
C SER A 235 3.03 1.49 9.34
N ALA A 236 4.25 1.05 9.09
CA ALA A 236 5.28 0.84 10.08
C ALA A 236 6.50 1.69 9.78
N ARG A 237 7.17 2.17 10.82
CA ARG A 237 8.47 2.83 10.79
C ARG A 237 9.38 2.18 11.81
N LEU A 238 10.57 1.82 11.39
CA LEU A 238 11.61 1.35 12.31
C LEU A 238 12.34 2.57 12.89
N ASP A 239 12.43 2.61 14.21
CA ASP A 239 13.17 3.60 14.97
C ASP A 239 14.05 2.84 15.99
N ALA A 240 15.36 2.82 15.72
CA ALA A 240 16.32 1.94 16.40
C ALA A 240 15.86 0.46 16.33
N GLU A 241 15.49 -0.13 17.44
CA GLU A 241 15.02 -1.52 17.56
C GLU A 241 13.50 -1.62 17.75
N SER A 242 12.77 -0.52 17.56
CA SER A 242 11.33 -0.44 17.78
C SER A 242 10.60 -0.19 16.46
N LEU A 243 9.55 -0.96 16.23
CA LEU A 243 8.58 -0.72 15.15
C LEU A 243 7.46 0.18 15.70
N GLN A 244 7.36 1.38 15.17
CA GLN A 244 6.22 2.27 15.38
C GLN A 244 5.21 2.00 14.29
N MET A 245 4.04 1.53 14.66
CA MET A 245 2.99 1.12 13.73
C MET A 245 1.73 1.95 13.91
N ARG A 246 1.06 2.25 12.81
CA ARG A 246 -0.28 2.87 12.77
C ARG A 246 -1.20 2.04 11.90
N GLY A 247 -2.43 1.87 12.37
CA GLY A 247 -3.48 1.15 11.66
C GLY A 247 -4.76 1.98 11.56
N PHE A 248 -5.40 1.98 10.41
CA PHE A 248 -6.70 2.59 10.13
C PHE A 248 -7.62 1.57 9.50
N ALA A 249 -8.88 1.51 9.92
CA ALA A 249 -9.96 0.80 9.27
C ALA A 249 -11.22 1.67 9.34
N GLY A 250 -11.92 1.91 8.23
CA GLY A 250 -13.06 2.83 8.22
C GLY A 250 -14.13 2.45 7.21
N LEU A 251 -15.34 2.98 7.39
CA LEU A 251 -16.38 2.90 6.37
C LEU A 251 -16.03 3.82 5.19
N PRO A 252 -16.36 3.42 3.94
CA PRO A 252 -16.04 4.22 2.76
C PRO A 252 -16.65 5.63 2.74
N ASP A 253 -17.72 5.88 3.50
CA ASP A 253 -18.37 7.18 3.66
C ASP A 253 -17.72 8.07 4.73
N GLY A 254 -16.70 7.54 5.43
CA GLY A 254 -15.97 8.26 6.49
C GLY A 254 -16.74 8.43 7.79
N SER A 255 -17.94 7.84 7.94
CA SER A 255 -18.82 8.03 9.11
C SER A 255 -18.32 7.33 10.37
N GLU A 256 -17.56 6.24 10.20
CA GLU A 256 -17.05 5.43 11.31
C GLU A 256 -15.67 4.86 10.96
N TRP A 257 -14.75 4.90 11.91
CA TRP A 257 -13.41 4.33 11.74
C TRP A 257 -12.78 3.93 13.06
N VAL A 258 -11.81 3.02 12.97
CA VAL A 258 -10.89 2.65 14.05
C VAL A 258 -9.48 3.09 13.65
N LEU A 259 -8.80 3.80 14.52
CA LEU A 259 -7.40 4.18 14.41
C LEU A 259 -6.67 3.67 15.65
N ASP A 260 -5.54 3.00 15.46
CA ASP A 260 -4.69 2.57 16.60
C ASP A 260 -3.21 2.75 16.25
N GLU A 261 -2.42 2.95 17.29
CA GLU A 261 -0.96 3.05 17.25
C GLU A 261 -0.36 2.00 18.18
N HIS A 262 0.68 1.34 17.74
CA HIS A 262 1.37 0.31 18.50
C HIS A 262 2.87 0.42 18.30
N THR A 263 3.61 0.36 19.40
CA THR A 263 5.08 0.27 19.38
C THR A 263 5.49 -1.09 19.92
N ALA A 264 6.32 -1.80 19.16
CA ALA A 264 6.78 -3.13 19.51
C ALA A 264 8.25 -3.31 19.13
N SER A 265 8.90 -4.36 19.66
CA SER A 265 10.26 -4.74 19.22
C SER A 265 10.28 -5.14 17.75
N ALA A 266 11.34 -4.75 17.06
CA ALA A 266 11.59 -5.15 15.68
C ALA A 266 12.15 -6.59 15.55
N ALA A 267 12.38 -7.29 16.67
CA ALA A 267 12.89 -8.66 16.65
C ALA A 267 11.89 -9.66 16.03
N ASP A 268 10.58 -9.41 16.16
CA ASP A 268 9.52 -10.17 15.49
C ASP A 268 8.50 -9.22 14.84
N PRO A 269 8.78 -8.77 13.62
CA PRO A 269 7.88 -7.85 12.91
C PRO A 269 6.49 -8.44 12.65
N ALA A 270 6.40 -9.75 12.43
CA ALA A 270 5.12 -10.40 12.17
C ALA A 270 4.22 -10.41 13.42
N ALA A 271 4.80 -10.70 14.59
CA ALA A 271 4.08 -10.62 15.86
C ALA A 271 3.63 -9.19 16.18
N ALA A 272 4.49 -8.19 15.92
CA ALA A 272 4.14 -6.78 16.07
C ALA A 272 2.91 -6.40 15.22
N GLY A 273 2.89 -6.80 13.95
CA GLY A 273 1.75 -6.57 13.07
C GLY A 273 0.48 -7.29 13.52
N ALA A 274 0.58 -8.54 13.93
CA ALA A 274 -0.54 -9.32 14.44
C ALA A 274 -1.14 -8.69 15.72
N GLU A 275 -0.30 -8.13 16.60
CA GLU A 275 -0.79 -7.45 17.81
C GLU A 275 -1.54 -6.16 17.47
N LEU A 276 -1.02 -5.32 16.57
CA LEU A 276 -1.76 -4.16 16.09
C LEU A 276 -3.15 -4.56 15.58
N ALA A 277 -3.23 -5.62 14.78
CA ALA A 277 -4.50 -6.12 14.26
C ALA A 277 -5.45 -6.58 15.37
N ARG A 278 -4.97 -7.34 16.38
CA ARG A 278 -5.77 -7.75 17.53
C ARG A 278 -6.32 -6.57 18.32
N ARG A 279 -5.51 -5.53 18.50
CA ARG A 279 -5.92 -4.28 19.19
C ARG A 279 -7.02 -3.59 18.40
N MET A 280 -6.84 -3.43 17.09
CA MET A 280 -7.86 -2.85 16.20
C MET A 280 -9.15 -3.67 16.19
N GLN A 281 -9.06 -5.01 16.20
CA GLN A 281 -10.23 -5.90 16.25
C GLN A 281 -10.99 -5.71 17.58
N ARG A 282 -10.29 -5.63 18.71
CA ARG A 282 -10.92 -5.31 20.01
C ARG A 282 -11.60 -3.94 20.02
N ALA A 283 -11.10 -2.99 19.24
CA ALA A 283 -11.70 -1.67 19.07
C ALA A 283 -12.84 -1.63 18.01
N GLY A 284 -13.22 -2.78 17.43
CA GLY A 284 -14.35 -2.89 16.51
C GLY A 284 -14.00 -2.88 15.02
N ALA A 285 -12.71 -2.88 14.65
CA ALA A 285 -12.31 -2.84 13.23
C ALA A 285 -12.90 -3.98 12.40
N GLY A 286 -13.05 -5.18 12.97
CA GLY A 286 -13.67 -6.32 12.29
C GLY A 286 -15.11 -6.07 11.88
N ASP A 287 -15.88 -5.37 12.70
CA ASP A 287 -17.27 -4.99 12.39
C ASP A 287 -17.32 -3.93 11.28
N VAL A 288 -16.51 -2.89 11.42
CA VAL A 288 -16.39 -1.81 10.43
C VAL A 288 -16.02 -2.39 9.06
N LEU A 289 -15.07 -3.32 9.00
CA LEU A 289 -14.62 -3.94 7.75
C LEU A 289 -15.69 -4.82 7.11
N ARG A 290 -16.43 -5.62 7.90
CA ARG A 290 -17.56 -6.43 7.36
C ARG A 290 -18.64 -5.54 6.76
N ARG A 291 -18.97 -4.42 7.39
CA ARG A 291 -19.94 -3.44 6.88
C ARG A 291 -19.46 -2.67 5.66
N ALA A 292 -18.13 -2.53 5.50
CA ALA A 292 -17.52 -1.88 4.35
C ALA A 292 -17.51 -2.75 3.09
N GLU A 293 -17.80 -4.07 3.20
CA GLU A 293 -17.87 -4.98 2.05
C GLU A 293 -19.08 -4.68 1.15
N PRO A 294 -18.92 -4.74 -0.19
CA PRO A 294 -20.03 -4.56 -1.12
C PRO A 294 -21.14 -5.60 -0.86
N GLY A 295 -22.34 -5.13 -0.55
CA GLY A 295 -23.51 -5.95 -0.25
C GLY A 295 -23.94 -5.98 1.23
N ASN A 296 -23.11 -5.49 2.15
CA ASN A 296 -23.41 -5.45 3.58
C ASN A 296 -23.73 -4.05 4.13
N ALA A 297 -23.92 -3.05 3.27
CA ALA A 297 -24.28 -1.70 3.67
C ALA A 297 -25.69 -1.70 4.29
N GLY A 298 -25.76 -1.83 5.61
CA GLY A 298 -26.97 -1.54 6.39
C GLY A 298 -27.33 -0.04 6.30
N PRO A 299 -28.59 0.36 6.58
CA PRO A 299 -29.01 1.76 6.53
C PRO A 299 -28.16 2.60 7.50
N GLY A 300 -27.45 3.59 6.95
CA GLY A 300 -26.54 4.43 7.68
C GLY A 300 -27.23 5.26 8.76
N GLY A 301 -27.01 4.90 10.00
CA GLY A 301 -27.19 5.78 11.15
C GLY A 301 -25.89 6.58 11.33
N ARG A 302 -25.96 7.91 11.25
CA ARG A 302 -24.82 8.77 11.61
C ARG A 302 -24.53 8.61 13.09
N VAL A 303 -23.51 7.85 13.42
CA VAL A 303 -22.90 7.84 14.77
C VAL A 303 -21.42 8.13 14.56
N SER A 304 -21.02 9.37 14.79
CA SER A 304 -19.60 9.72 14.87
C SER A 304 -19.06 9.20 16.20
N SER A 305 -18.45 8.04 16.19
CA SER A 305 -17.71 7.55 17.36
C SER A 305 -16.23 7.40 17.00
N ARG A 306 -15.42 8.29 17.57
CA ARG A 306 -13.97 8.13 17.60
C ARG A 306 -13.68 7.05 18.64
N VAL A 307 -13.20 5.89 18.23
CA VAL A 307 -12.64 4.91 19.15
C VAL A 307 -11.12 4.98 19.05
N PHE A 308 -10.51 5.70 19.99
CA PHE A 308 -9.08 5.60 20.24
C PHE A 308 -8.86 4.40 21.16
N ALA A 309 -8.12 3.39 20.73
CA ALA A 309 -7.56 2.42 21.65
C ALA A 309 -6.48 3.16 22.46
N GLN A 310 -6.80 3.61 23.67
CA GLN A 310 -5.84 4.27 24.55
C GLN A 310 -4.72 3.29 24.90
N GLY A 311 -3.54 3.51 24.33
CA GLY A 311 -2.31 2.95 24.81
C GLY A 311 -2.04 3.48 26.24
N ALA A 312 -1.79 2.60 27.20
CA ALA A 312 -1.33 2.98 28.52
C ALA A 312 -0.09 3.88 28.38
N LYS A 313 -0.14 5.10 28.90
CA LYS A 313 1.03 5.95 29.07
C LYS A 313 2.06 5.16 29.89
N PRO A 314 3.35 5.11 29.53
CA PRO A 314 4.37 4.63 30.44
C PRO A 314 4.33 5.51 31.66
N GLY A 315 4.15 4.88 32.86
CA GLY A 315 4.07 5.55 34.14
C GLY A 315 5.32 6.40 34.34
N GLY A 316 5.11 7.69 34.60
CA GLY A 316 6.14 8.54 35.15
C GLY A 316 6.55 7.99 36.52
N ALA A 317 7.80 7.61 36.64
CA ALA A 317 8.45 7.43 37.94
C ALA A 317 8.79 8.82 38.48
N ALA A 318 8.39 9.05 39.73
CA ALA A 318 8.75 10.19 40.52
C ALA A 318 10.25 10.22 40.81
#